data_197c805b767f37e551ec6de0c2b3f905
#
_entry.id   197c805b767f37e551ec6de0c2b3f905
#
_cell.length_a   1.000
_cell.length_b   1.000
_cell.length_c   1.000
_cell.angle_alpha   90.00
_cell.angle_beta   90.00
_cell.angle_gamma   90.00
#
_symmetry.space_group_name_H-M   'P 1'
#
loop_
_entity.id
_entity.type
_entity.pdbx_description
1 polymer ?
#
loop_
_entity_poly.entity_id
_entity_poly.type
_entity_poly.pdbx_seq_one_letter_code
_entity_poly.pdbx_strand_id
1 'polypeptide(L)'
;MMAAHLADPKPGDQVLDLCAAPGGKSLHAADKMRNQGCVEARDLTEYKVDLIRENVQRAGVSCVVPKVKDAEQLDAEWIGKADVVIADLPCTGYGVIGRKPDIKYYASKEKEEGLVRIQRAILANAASYVKPGGTLLYSTCTVNRKENSENAAWFLEQFPFEAVSLDELLPDELKSGETAKGQLQLIPGVHKTDGFFLAKFRKTEKGRA
;
A
#
# COMPACT_ATOMS: atom_id res chain seq x y z
N MET A 1 2.63 5.40 -11.55
CA MET A 1 2.57 4.63 -10.28
C MET A 1 1.46 5.19 -9.38
N MET A 2 0.27 4.62 -9.47
CA MET A 2 -0.92 5.16 -8.81
C MET A 2 -0.87 5.14 -7.28
N ALA A 3 -0.24 4.14 -6.66
CA ALA A 3 -0.24 4.00 -5.20
C ALA A 3 0.28 5.26 -4.47
N ALA A 4 1.50 5.70 -4.72
CA ALA A 4 2.03 6.91 -4.09
C ALA A 4 1.29 8.19 -4.55
N HIS A 5 0.72 8.20 -5.78
CA HIS A 5 -0.11 9.32 -6.24
C HIS A 5 -1.38 9.44 -5.41
N LEU A 6 -2.08 8.34 -5.16
CA LEU A 6 -3.33 8.32 -4.38
C LEU A 6 -3.07 8.45 -2.87
N ALA A 7 -1.93 7.96 -2.37
CA ALA A 7 -1.50 8.19 -0.99
C ALA A 7 -1.30 9.68 -0.71
N ASP A 8 -0.85 10.43 -1.72
CA ASP A 8 -0.69 11.88 -1.76
C ASP A 8 0.15 12.47 -0.61
N PRO A 9 1.36 11.94 -0.36
CA PRO A 9 2.24 12.49 0.67
C PRO A 9 2.67 13.91 0.33
N LYS A 10 2.88 14.73 1.36
CA LYS A 10 3.25 16.16 1.25
C LYS A 10 4.69 16.38 1.72
N PRO A 11 5.35 17.47 1.27
CA PRO A 11 6.65 17.85 1.79
C PRO A 11 6.64 17.98 3.33
N GLY A 12 7.56 17.29 3.98
CA GLY A 12 7.67 17.24 5.45
C GLY A 12 7.04 16.04 6.12
N ASP A 13 6.23 15.24 5.41
CA ASP A 13 5.55 14.07 5.97
C ASP A 13 6.52 12.98 6.44
N GLN A 14 6.06 12.21 7.44
CA GLN A 14 6.62 10.93 7.84
C GLN A 14 5.85 9.82 7.13
N VAL A 15 6.47 9.19 6.15
CA VAL A 15 5.87 8.13 5.33
C VAL A 15 6.47 6.78 5.71
N LEU A 16 5.63 5.77 5.84
CA LEU A 16 6.04 4.40 6.11
C LEU A 16 5.56 3.49 4.96
N ASP A 17 6.49 2.91 4.22
CA ASP A 17 6.21 1.93 3.15
C ASP A 17 6.58 0.53 3.67
N LEU A 18 5.56 -0.32 3.91
CA LEU A 18 5.72 -1.56 4.68
C LEU A 18 6.30 -2.74 3.90
N CYS A 19 6.11 -2.77 2.57
CA CYS A 19 6.58 -3.85 1.69
C CYS A 19 7.14 -3.20 0.42
N ALA A 20 8.22 -2.43 0.59
CA ALA A 20 8.63 -1.41 -0.37
C ALA A 20 9.36 -1.95 -1.60
N ALA A 21 10.00 -3.13 -1.51
CA ALA A 21 10.88 -3.62 -2.58
C ALA A 21 10.18 -3.70 -3.95
N PRO A 22 10.84 -3.27 -5.01
CA PRO A 22 12.20 -2.75 -5.11
C PRO A 22 12.35 -1.23 -4.86
N GLY A 23 11.37 -0.56 -4.23
CA GLY A 23 11.46 0.86 -3.83
C GLY A 23 10.71 1.86 -4.71
N GLY A 24 10.03 1.40 -5.76
CA GLY A 24 9.39 2.31 -6.72
C GLY A 24 8.28 3.19 -6.14
N LYS A 25 7.52 2.72 -5.13
CA LYS A 25 6.48 3.51 -4.46
C LYS A 25 7.10 4.51 -3.50
N SER A 26 8.12 4.10 -2.74
CA SER A 26 8.89 4.96 -1.85
C SER A 26 9.57 6.10 -2.60
N LEU A 27 10.18 5.82 -3.76
CA LEU A 27 10.82 6.83 -4.62
C LEU A 27 9.79 7.82 -5.18
N HIS A 28 8.63 7.35 -5.61
CA HIS A 28 7.55 8.23 -6.08
C HIS A 28 6.95 9.06 -4.93
N ALA A 29 6.88 8.50 -3.71
CA ALA A 29 6.50 9.28 -2.53
C ALA A 29 7.52 10.39 -2.25
N ALA A 30 8.83 10.07 -2.29
CA ALA A 30 9.91 11.05 -2.14
C ALA A 30 9.86 12.17 -3.18
N ASP A 31 9.54 11.85 -4.44
CA ASP A 31 9.35 12.83 -5.51
C ASP A 31 8.18 13.77 -5.20
N LYS A 32 7.01 13.24 -4.83
CA LYS A 32 5.86 14.04 -4.40
C LYS A 32 6.18 14.92 -3.20
N MET A 33 6.97 14.43 -2.26
CA MET A 33 7.45 15.16 -1.08
C MET A 33 8.56 16.16 -1.42
N ARG A 34 9.00 16.27 -2.68
CA ARG A 34 10.13 17.13 -3.09
C ARG A 34 11.40 16.82 -2.29
N ASN A 35 11.61 15.55 -1.98
CA ASN A 35 12.73 15.06 -1.16
C ASN A 35 12.81 15.73 0.24
N GLN A 36 11.68 16.12 0.83
CA GLN A 36 11.56 16.74 2.16
C GLN A 36 10.69 15.86 3.06
N GLY A 37 11.15 15.61 4.29
CA GLY A 37 10.53 14.68 5.24
C GLY A 37 11.28 13.37 5.33
N CYS A 38 10.57 12.27 5.59
CA CYS A 38 11.17 10.94 5.70
C CYS A 38 10.24 9.88 5.09
N VAL A 39 10.81 8.98 4.27
CA VAL A 39 10.13 7.77 3.80
C VAL A 39 10.92 6.57 4.34
N GLU A 40 10.44 5.92 5.40
CA GLU A 40 11.02 4.67 5.84
C GLU A 40 10.48 3.54 4.94
N ALA A 41 11.37 2.98 4.12
CA ALA A 41 11.06 1.94 3.13
C ALA A 41 11.48 0.58 3.69
N ARG A 42 10.50 -0.27 4.03
CA ARG A 42 10.72 -1.57 4.68
C ARG A 42 10.51 -2.73 3.73
N ASP A 43 11.27 -3.79 3.94
CA ASP A 43 10.94 -5.12 3.41
C ASP A 43 11.51 -6.21 4.33
N LEU A 44 11.03 -7.45 4.14
CA LEU A 44 11.30 -8.58 5.02
C LEU A 44 12.75 -9.06 4.99
N THR A 45 13.45 -8.97 3.85
CA THR A 45 14.78 -9.57 3.68
C THR A 45 15.83 -8.55 3.27
N GLU A 46 17.09 -8.76 3.70
CA GLU A 46 18.23 -7.93 3.32
C GLU A 46 18.35 -7.80 1.81
N TYR A 47 18.24 -8.91 1.08
CA TYR A 47 18.28 -8.90 -0.40
C TYR A 47 17.26 -7.91 -1.02
N LYS A 48 16.02 -7.88 -0.51
CA LYS A 48 14.99 -6.96 -1.00
C LYS A 48 15.29 -5.51 -0.62
N VAL A 49 15.84 -5.30 0.57
CA VAL A 49 16.23 -3.97 1.04
C VAL A 49 17.44 -3.45 0.25
N ASP A 50 18.36 -4.31 -0.16
CA ASP A 50 19.46 -3.92 -1.05
C ASP A 50 18.95 -3.42 -2.40
N LEU A 51 17.91 -4.02 -2.97
CA LEU A 51 17.27 -3.50 -4.18
C LEU A 51 16.71 -2.07 -3.97
N ILE A 52 16.16 -1.81 -2.77
CA ILE A 52 15.69 -0.45 -2.43
C ILE A 52 16.89 0.51 -2.35
N ARG A 53 17.98 0.13 -1.65
CA ARG A 53 19.20 0.95 -1.51
C ARG A 53 19.80 1.32 -2.86
N GLU A 54 19.95 0.34 -3.75
CA GLU A 54 20.45 0.57 -5.12
C GLU A 54 19.59 1.57 -5.88
N ASN A 55 18.27 1.41 -5.81
CA ASN A 55 17.34 2.30 -6.50
C ASN A 55 17.31 3.72 -5.89
N VAL A 56 17.40 3.84 -4.58
CA VAL A 56 17.53 5.13 -3.86
C VAL A 56 18.80 5.86 -4.26
N GLN A 57 19.93 5.14 -4.25
CA GLN A 57 21.22 5.69 -4.68
C GLN A 57 21.20 6.16 -6.14
N ARG A 58 20.65 5.33 -7.04
CA ARG A 58 20.51 5.67 -8.46
C ARG A 58 19.62 6.88 -8.70
N ALA A 59 18.56 7.04 -7.91
CA ALA A 59 17.64 8.18 -8.02
C ALA A 59 18.17 9.46 -7.37
N GLY A 60 19.22 9.37 -6.54
CA GLY A 60 19.82 10.53 -5.87
C GLY A 60 18.89 11.16 -4.81
N VAL A 61 17.96 10.39 -4.23
CA VAL A 61 17.06 10.89 -3.19
C VAL A 61 17.66 10.64 -1.80
N SER A 62 17.47 11.59 -0.88
CA SER A 62 18.02 11.54 0.48
C SER A 62 16.98 11.29 1.58
N CYS A 63 15.70 11.49 1.29
CA CYS A 63 14.63 11.33 2.28
C CYS A 63 14.13 9.88 2.43
N VAL A 64 14.62 8.93 1.61
CA VAL A 64 14.23 7.52 1.69
C VAL A 64 15.25 6.74 2.52
N VAL A 65 14.77 6.06 3.56
CA VAL A 65 15.57 5.28 4.51
C VAL A 65 15.17 3.80 4.41
N PRO A 66 15.95 2.96 3.71
CA PRO A 66 15.66 1.53 3.61
C PRO A 66 15.94 0.79 4.92
N LYS A 67 15.02 -0.07 5.37
CA LYS A 67 15.19 -0.90 6.57
C LYS A 67 14.66 -2.32 6.39
N VAL A 68 15.38 -3.29 6.95
CA VAL A 68 14.87 -4.66 7.08
C VAL A 68 13.93 -4.71 8.28
N LYS A 69 12.66 -4.98 8.03
CA LYS A 69 11.63 -5.14 9.06
C LYS A 69 10.55 -6.09 8.56
N ASP A 70 10.10 -6.97 9.43
CA ASP A 70 8.94 -7.81 9.19
C ASP A 70 7.67 -7.00 9.47
N ALA A 71 6.84 -6.78 8.45
CA ALA A 71 5.62 -6.01 8.58
C ALA A 71 4.53 -6.70 9.44
N GLU A 72 4.63 -8.02 9.66
CA GLU A 72 3.76 -8.76 10.58
C GLU A 72 4.12 -8.50 12.05
N GLN A 73 5.33 -7.98 12.35
CA GLN A 73 5.76 -7.63 13.69
C GLN A 73 5.49 -6.16 13.99
N LEU A 74 4.75 -5.89 15.08
CA LEU A 74 4.46 -4.53 15.51
C LEU A 74 5.74 -3.79 15.91
N ASP A 75 5.97 -2.63 15.31
CA ASP A 75 7.05 -1.72 15.68
C ASP A 75 6.50 -0.58 16.55
N ALA A 76 6.72 -0.70 17.87
CA ALA A 76 6.22 0.28 18.83
C ALA A 76 6.75 1.70 18.61
N GLU A 77 7.92 1.83 17.96
CA GLU A 77 8.51 3.15 17.67
C GLU A 77 7.68 3.97 16.68
N TRP A 78 6.87 3.32 15.84
CA TRP A 78 6.06 4.00 14.82
C TRP A 78 4.60 4.22 15.19
N ILE A 79 4.14 3.74 16.35
CA ILE A 79 2.73 3.89 16.75
C ILE A 79 2.34 5.37 16.76
N GLY A 80 1.34 5.72 15.95
CA GLY A 80 0.75 7.05 15.84
C GLY A 80 1.65 8.13 15.25
N LYS A 81 2.72 7.77 14.51
CA LYS A 81 3.69 8.74 13.97
C LYS A 81 3.59 8.98 12.46
N ALA A 82 3.09 8.03 11.71
CA ALA A 82 3.05 8.15 10.26
C ALA A 82 1.94 9.10 9.79
N ASP A 83 2.30 10.08 8.97
CA ASP A 83 1.35 10.91 8.19
C ASP A 83 0.69 10.06 7.12
N VAL A 84 1.49 9.21 6.46
CA VAL A 84 1.06 8.32 5.40
C VAL A 84 1.69 6.94 5.60
N VAL A 85 0.86 5.90 5.54
CA VAL A 85 1.32 4.50 5.43
C VAL A 85 0.95 3.96 4.07
N ILE A 86 1.93 3.38 3.36
CA ILE A 86 1.74 2.64 2.11
C ILE A 86 1.85 1.15 2.44
N ALA A 87 0.77 0.42 2.21
CA ALA A 87 0.65 -1.01 2.43
C ALA A 87 0.40 -1.73 1.08
N ASP A 88 1.47 -1.84 0.25
CA ASP A 88 1.43 -2.62 -0.99
C ASP A 88 1.82 -4.05 -0.68
N LEU A 89 0.82 -4.86 -0.34
CA LEU A 89 1.03 -6.09 0.38
C LEU A 89 1.30 -7.31 -0.53
N PRO A 90 2.04 -8.31 -0.02
CA PRO A 90 2.19 -9.58 -0.72
C PRO A 90 0.81 -10.18 -1.01
N CYS A 91 0.60 -10.64 -2.24
CA CYS A 91 -0.69 -11.13 -2.72
C CYS A 91 -0.50 -12.25 -3.73
N THR A 92 -1.59 -12.87 -4.19
CA THR A 92 -1.56 -13.92 -5.20
C THR A 92 -0.97 -13.48 -6.54
N GLY A 93 -1.01 -12.18 -6.84
CA GLY A 93 -0.46 -11.65 -8.09
C GLY A 93 -1.30 -11.94 -9.33
N TYR A 94 -2.56 -12.35 -9.19
CA TYR A 94 -3.40 -12.71 -10.36
C TYR A 94 -3.60 -11.56 -11.36
N GLY A 95 -3.41 -10.33 -10.93
CA GLY A 95 -3.47 -9.16 -11.80
C GLY A 95 -2.30 -9.03 -12.78
N VAL A 96 -1.17 -9.69 -12.49
CA VAL A 96 0.06 -9.62 -13.30
C VAL A 96 0.38 -10.96 -14.00
N ILE A 97 -0.59 -11.86 -14.08
CA ILE A 97 -0.43 -13.20 -14.68
C ILE A 97 0.01 -13.13 -16.16
N GLY A 98 -0.35 -12.07 -16.88
CA GLY A 98 0.11 -11.84 -18.24
C GLY A 98 1.61 -11.63 -18.38
N ARG A 99 2.27 -11.12 -17.33
CA ARG A 99 3.74 -10.95 -17.26
C ARG A 99 4.45 -12.07 -16.52
N LYS A 100 3.73 -12.76 -15.63
CA LYS A 100 4.23 -13.88 -14.79
C LYS A 100 3.29 -15.05 -14.88
N PRO A 101 3.31 -15.79 -16.02
CA PRO A 101 2.34 -16.86 -16.29
C PRO A 101 2.47 -18.06 -15.35
N ASP A 102 3.61 -18.23 -14.71
CA ASP A 102 3.88 -19.27 -13.70
C ASP A 102 3.02 -19.11 -12.43
N ILE A 103 2.47 -17.94 -12.15
CA ILE A 103 1.54 -17.71 -11.03
C ILE A 103 0.38 -18.72 -11.04
N LYS A 104 -0.14 -19.07 -12.22
CA LYS A 104 -1.26 -20.02 -12.37
C LYS A 104 -0.95 -21.44 -11.85
N TYR A 105 0.33 -21.84 -11.85
CA TYR A 105 0.74 -23.17 -11.39
C TYR A 105 0.89 -23.28 -9.87
N TYR A 106 0.99 -22.14 -9.19
CA TYR A 106 1.14 -22.07 -7.73
C TYR A 106 -0.13 -21.59 -7.03
N ALA A 107 -1.23 -21.43 -7.78
CA ALA A 107 -2.51 -21.03 -7.22
C ALA A 107 -3.11 -22.20 -6.41
N SER A 108 -3.43 -21.95 -5.14
CA SER A 108 -4.20 -22.87 -4.30
C SER A 108 -5.05 -22.09 -3.30
N LYS A 109 -6.13 -22.70 -2.84
CA LYS A 109 -7.02 -22.08 -1.85
C LYS A 109 -6.30 -21.82 -0.54
N GLU A 110 -5.45 -22.74 -0.09
CA GLU A 110 -4.67 -22.64 1.13
C GLU A 110 -3.70 -21.45 1.07
N LYS A 111 -3.07 -21.23 -0.10
CA LYS A 111 -2.18 -20.08 -0.32
C LYS A 111 -2.95 -18.76 -0.30
N GLU A 112 -4.11 -18.70 -0.94
CA GLU A 112 -4.97 -17.51 -0.89
C GLU A 112 -5.38 -17.16 0.54
N GLU A 113 -5.87 -18.13 1.30
CA GLU A 113 -6.26 -17.95 2.71
C GLU A 113 -5.06 -17.57 3.59
N GLY A 114 -3.88 -18.13 3.31
CA GLY A 114 -2.63 -17.76 3.96
C GLY A 114 -2.26 -16.30 3.73
N LEU A 115 -2.33 -15.84 2.48
CA LEU A 115 -2.05 -14.45 2.11
C LEU A 115 -3.05 -13.47 2.72
N VAL A 116 -4.34 -13.79 2.75
CA VAL A 116 -5.35 -12.96 3.42
C VAL A 116 -5.03 -12.79 4.90
N ARG A 117 -4.59 -13.86 5.61
CA ARG A 117 -4.19 -13.76 7.03
C ARG A 117 -2.98 -12.84 7.22
N ILE A 118 -1.94 -12.99 6.40
CA ILE A 118 -0.75 -12.12 6.42
C ILE A 118 -1.14 -10.67 6.15
N GLN A 119 -1.94 -10.41 5.12
CA GLN A 119 -2.41 -9.08 4.78
C GLN A 119 -3.17 -8.42 5.93
N ARG A 120 -4.06 -9.15 6.60
CA ARG A 120 -4.80 -8.64 7.76
C ARG A 120 -3.90 -8.35 8.96
N ALA A 121 -2.90 -9.19 9.22
CA ALA A 121 -1.91 -8.95 10.28
C ALA A 121 -1.12 -7.65 9.99
N ILE A 122 -0.65 -7.47 8.76
CA ILE A 122 0.07 -6.26 8.36
C ILE A 122 -0.84 -5.02 8.40
N LEU A 123 -2.09 -5.12 7.95
CA LEU A 123 -3.07 -4.02 8.00
C LEU A 123 -3.39 -3.60 9.45
N ALA A 124 -3.46 -4.55 10.38
CA ALA A 124 -3.65 -4.26 11.81
C ALA A 124 -2.48 -3.45 12.39
N ASN A 125 -1.24 -3.83 12.05
CA ASN A 125 -0.05 -3.07 12.43
C ASN A 125 -0.04 -1.69 11.78
N ALA A 126 -0.35 -1.62 10.47
CA ALA A 126 -0.45 -0.38 9.71
C ALA A 126 -1.43 0.62 10.33
N ALA A 127 -2.60 0.15 10.78
CA ALA A 127 -3.59 0.96 11.47
C ALA A 127 -3.04 1.62 12.74
N SER A 128 -2.14 0.93 13.45
CA SER A 128 -1.50 1.45 14.66
C SER A 128 -0.50 2.57 14.34
N TYR A 129 0.21 2.48 13.21
CA TYR A 129 1.25 3.44 12.82
C TYR A 129 0.71 4.79 12.38
N VAL A 130 -0.45 4.81 11.71
CA VAL A 130 -1.07 6.03 11.20
C VAL A 130 -1.46 6.95 12.36
N LYS A 131 -1.08 8.22 12.31
CA LYS A 131 -1.52 9.25 13.26
C LYS A 131 -3.02 9.59 13.05
N PRO A 132 -3.72 10.16 14.05
CA PRO A 132 -5.06 10.71 13.83
C PRO A 132 -5.08 11.68 12.64
N GLY A 133 -6.07 11.56 11.75
CA GLY A 133 -6.15 12.34 10.51
C GLY A 133 -5.21 11.89 9.38
N GLY A 134 -4.26 10.99 9.66
CA GLY A 134 -3.32 10.46 8.67
C GLY A 134 -3.95 9.47 7.68
N THR A 135 -3.21 9.14 6.64
CA THR A 135 -3.66 8.31 5.51
C THR A 135 -3.04 6.92 5.54
N LEU A 136 -3.86 5.89 5.27
CA LEU A 136 -3.42 4.55 4.89
C LEU A 136 -3.82 4.29 3.44
N LEU A 137 -2.86 3.96 2.59
CA LEU A 137 -3.10 3.42 1.26
C LEU A 137 -2.81 1.92 1.26
N TYR A 138 -3.83 1.13 1.02
CA TYR A 138 -3.74 -0.31 0.80
C TYR A 138 -3.72 -0.62 -0.68
N SER A 139 -2.82 -1.51 -1.13
CA SER A 139 -2.78 -1.94 -2.53
C SER A 139 -2.30 -3.39 -2.69
N THR A 140 -2.72 -4.01 -3.79
CA THR A 140 -2.29 -5.35 -4.21
C THR A 140 -2.19 -5.41 -5.74
N CYS A 141 -1.36 -6.30 -6.27
CA CYS A 141 -1.29 -6.61 -7.69
C CYS A 141 -2.17 -7.83 -8.07
N THR A 142 -3.33 -7.99 -7.42
CA THR A 142 -4.27 -9.07 -7.70
C THR A 142 -5.66 -8.57 -8.07
N VAL A 143 -6.48 -9.46 -8.64
CA VAL A 143 -7.91 -9.23 -8.90
C VAL A 143 -8.79 -10.07 -7.98
N ASN A 144 -8.22 -10.73 -6.99
CA ASN A 144 -8.93 -11.56 -6.02
C ASN A 144 -9.69 -10.70 -5.01
N ARG A 145 -11.01 -10.81 -4.97
CA ARG A 145 -11.87 -10.02 -4.09
C ARG A 145 -11.57 -10.21 -2.60
N LYS A 146 -11.18 -11.43 -2.19
CA LYS A 146 -10.84 -11.72 -0.78
C LYS A 146 -9.65 -10.91 -0.30
N GLU A 147 -8.66 -10.74 -1.19
CA GLU A 147 -7.47 -9.94 -0.92
C GLU A 147 -7.70 -8.43 -1.13
N ASN A 148 -8.77 -8.02 -1.79
CA ASN A 148 -9.05 -6.65 -2.19
C ASN A 148 -10.23 -6.05 -1.40
N SER A 149 -11.41 -6.01 -2.00
CA SER A 149 -12.59 -5.33 -1.42
C SER A 149 -13.06 -5.95 -0.11
N GLU A 150 -12.92 -7.27 0.09
CA GLU A 150 -13.29 -7.92 1.34
C GLU A 150 -12.31 -7.59 2.47
N ASN A 151 -11.00 -7.47 2.17
CA ASN A 151 -10.03 -6.98 3.15
C ASN A 151 -10.22 -5.49 3.47
N ALA A 152 -10.57 -4.68 2.47
CA ALA A 152 -10.87 -3.26 2.68
C ALA A 152 -12.12 -3.06 3.56
N ALA A 153 -13.18 -3.85 3.33
CA ALA A 153 -14.38 -3.83 4.17
C ALA A 153 -14.07 -4.28 5.59
N TRP A 154 -13.37 -5.42 5.75
CA TRP A 154 -12.92 -5.90 7.05
C TRP A 154 -12.11 -4.86 7.81
N PHE A 155 -11.19 -4.16 7.13
CA PHE A 155 -10.36 -3.13 7.76
C PHE A 155 -11.20 -1.98 8.34
N LEU A 156 -12.19 -1.50 7.58
CA LEU A 156 -13.10 -0.44 8.03
C LEU A 156 -14.03 -0.88 9.18
N GLU A 157 -14.34 -2.17 9.27
CA GLU A 157 -15.12 -2.73 10.40
C GLU A 157 -14.29 -2.81 11.69
N GLN A 158 -12.98 -3.15 11.57
CA GLN A 158 -12.13 -3.42 12.72
C GLN A 158 -11.44 -2.18 13.30
N PHE A 159 -11.15 -1.17 12.46
CA PHE A 159 -10.31 -0.04 12.86
C PHE A 159 -11.03 1.31 12.70
N PRO A 160 -10.67 2.33 13.50
CA PRO A 160 -11.28 3.66 13.44
C PRO A 160 -10.78 4.44 12.21
N PHE A 161 -11.16 4.00 11.03
CA PHE A 161 -10.86 4.63 9.75
C PHE A 161 -12.14 4.86 8.95
N GLU A 162 -12.07 5.81 8.04
CA GLU A 162 -13.06 6.09 7.02
C GLU A 162 -12.46 5.96 5.63
N ALA A 163 -13.25 5.54 4.65
CA ALA A 163 -12.84 5.51 3.26
C ALA A 163 -12.78 6.94 2.69
N VAL A 164 -11.75 7.23 1.88
CA VAL A 164 -11.55 8.55 1.26
C VAL A 164 -11.71 8.43 -0.24
N SER A 165 -12.60 9.23 -0.84
CA SER A 165 -12.79 9.27 -2.30
C SER A 165 -11.46 9.46 -3.04
N LEU A 166 -11.31 8.73 -4.14
CA LEU A 166 -10.16 8.82 -5.04
C LEU A 166 -10.39 9.79 -6.20
N ASP A 167 -11.62 10.26 -6.40
CA ASP A 167 -12.06 10.95 -7.62
C ASP A 167 -11.29 12.24 -7.90
N GLU A 168 -10.88 12.98 -6.86
CA GLU A 168 -10.09 14.20 -7.03
C GLU A 168 -8.67 13.95 -7.60
N LEU A 169 -8.15 12.74 -7.43
CA LEU A 169 -6.81 12.34 -7.85
C LEU A 169 -6.82 11.45 -9.11
N LEU A 170 -8.00 11.13 -9.63
CA LEU A 170 -8.16 10.24 -10.77
C LEU A 170 -8.62 11.01 -12.02
N PRO A 171 -8.15 10.61 -13.21
CA PRO A 171 -8.72 11.06 -14.46
C PRO A 171 -10.18 10.54 -14.60
N ASP A 172 -11.01 11.28 -15.33
CA ASP A 172 -12.46 11.02 -15.42
C ASP A 172 -12.79 9.61 -15.91
N GLU A 173 -11.96 9.03 -16.78
CA GLU A 173 -12.14 7.68 -17.34
C GLU A 173 -12.03 6.57 -16.29
N LEU A 174 -11.43 6.84 -15.15
CA LEU A 174 -11.28 5.88 -14.05
C LEU A 174 -12.28 6.12 -12.92
N LYS A 175 -13.03 7.22 -12.94
CA LYS A 175 -14.01 7.52 -11.90
C LYS A 175 -15.22 6.61 -11.98
N SER A 176 -15.70 6.18 -10.83
CA SER A 176 -16.84 5.27 -10.69
C SER A 176 -17.47 5.38 -9.30
N GLY A 177 -18.59 4.69 -9.08
CA GLY A 177 -19.19 4.60 -7.75
C GLY A 177 -18.27 3.96 -6.71
N GLU A 178 -17.31 3.10 -7.12
CA GLU A 178 -16.33 2.52 -6.21
C GLU A 178 -15.18 3.49 -5.90
N THR A 179 -14.74 4.29 -6.86
CA THR A 179 -13.70 5.31 -6.61
C THR A 179 -14.20 6.42 -5.70
N ALA A 180 -15.48 6.79 -5.80
CA ALA A 180 -16.14 7.70 -4.86
C ALA A 180 -16.16 7.14 -3.42
N LYS A 181 -16.17 5.81 -3.27
CA LYS A 181 -16.07 5.08 -1.98
C LYS A 181 -14.63 4.74 -1.58
N GLY A 182 -13.64 5.31 -2.25
CA GLY A 182 -12.23 5.15 -1.89
C GLY A 182 -11.58 3.87 -2.40
N GLN A 183 -12.15 3.16 -3.38
CA GLN A 183 -11.60 1.92 -3.93
C GLN A 183 -11.48 1.98 -5.45
N LEU A 184 -10.38 1.45 -5.99
CA LEU A 184 -10.16 1.30 -7.43
C LEU A 184 -9.65 -0.10 -7.73
N GLN A 185 -10.36 -0.85 -8.59
CA GLN A 185 -9.90 -2.12 -9.14
C GLN A 185 -9.58 -1.95 -10.62
N LEU A 186 -8.32 -2.05 -10.98
CA LEU A 186 -7.87 -2.15 -12.37
C LEU A 186 -7.92 -3.61 -12.81
N ILE A 187 -8.49 -3.89 -13.99
CA ILE A 187 -8.68 -5.23 -14.52
C ILE A 187 -7.94 -5.32 -15.86
N PRO A 188 -7.06 -6.35 -16.07
CA PRO A 188 -6.40 -6.58 -17.34
C PRO A 188 -7.42 -6.74 -18.48
N GLY A 189 -7.09 -6.16 -19.63
CA GLY A 189 -7.97 -6.20 -20.82
C GLY A 189 -9.10 -5.14 -20.81
N VAL A 190 -9.50 -4.64 -19.63
CA VAL A 190 -10.47 -3.54 -19.51
C VAL A 190 -9.74 -2.18 -19.47
N HIS A 191 -8.78 -2.03 -18.60
CA HIS A 191 -8.09 -0.76 -18.35
C HIS A 191 -6.73 -0.61 -19.08
N LYS A 192 -6.42 -1.50 -20.03
CA LYS A 192 -5.15 -1.53 -20.79
C LYS A 192 -3.90 -1.50 -19.91
N THR A 193 -3.99 -2.08 -18.71
CA THR A 193 -2.92 -2.18 -17.72
C THR A 193 -2.97 -3.52 -17.01
N ASP A 194 -1.97 -3.81 -16.19
CA ASP A 194 -2.03 -4.93 -15.25
C ASP A 194 -3.17 -4.76 -14.25
N GLY A 195 -3.63 -5.87 -13.66
CA GLY A 195 -4.60 -5.83 -12.57
C GLY A 195 -3.98 -5.29 -11.30
N PHE A 196 -4.66 -4.32 -10.69
CA PHE A 196 -4.18 -3.68 -9.48
C PHE A 196 -5.36 -3.19 -8.65
N PHE A 197 -5.29 -3.34 -7.34
CA PHE A 197 -6.29 -2.82 -6.43
C PHE A 197 -5.69 -1.73 -5.54
N LEU A 198 -6.48 -0.71 -5.27
CA LEU A 198 -6.11 0.39 -4.36
C LEU A 198 -7.32 0.75 -3.49
N ALA A 199 -7.06 0.97 -2.21
CA ALA A 199 -8.05 1.50 -1.27
C ALA A 199 -7.38 2.55 -0.38
N LYS A 200 -8.04 3.71 -0.22
CA LYS A 200 -7.53 4.83 0.58
C LYS A 200 -8.41 5.04 1.79
N PHE A 201 -7.76 5.13 2.94
CA PHE A 201 -8.40 5.33 4.23
C PHE A 201 -7.78 6.50 4.97
N ARG A 202 -8.59 7.18 5.79
CA ARG A 202 -8.14 8.20 6.74
C ARG A 202 -8.46 7.72 8.15
N LYS A 203 -7.51 7.85 9.07
CA LYS A 203 -7.74 7.56 10.48
C LYS A 203 -8.61 8.65 11.09
N THR A 204 -9.72 8.26 11.75
CA THR A 204 -10.59 9.21 12.41
C THR A 204 -9.93 9.79 13.66
N GLU A 205 -10.21 11.05 14.01
CA GLU A 205 -9.62 11.71 15.18
C GLU A 205 -10.16 11.17 16.51
N LYS A 206 -11.38 10.62 16.48
CA LYS A 206 -12.02 9.98 17.65
C LYS A 206 -11.99 8.48 17.45
N GLY A 207 -11.38 7.73 18.38
CA GLY A 207 -11.62 6.30 18.47
C GLY A 207 -13.14 6.05 18.48
N ARG A 208 -13.61 5.00 17.79
CA ARG A 208 -15.02 4.56 17.96
C ARG A 208 -15.24 4.34 19.45
N ALA A 209 -16.15 5.13 20.03
CA ALA A 209 -16.61 4.97 21.41
C ALA A 209 -17.34 3.63 21.57
#